data_4630a1a85c68c9a489e77170230463bf
#
_entry.id   4630a1a85c68c9a489e77170230463bf
#
_cell.length_a   1.000
_cell.length_b   1.000
_cell.length_c   1.000
_cell.angle_alpha   90.00
_cell.angle_beta   90.00
_cell.angle_gamma   90.00
#
_symmetry.space_group_name_H-M   'P 1'
#
loop_
_entity.id
_entity.type
_entity.pdbx_description
1 polymer ?
#
loop_
_entity_poly.entity_id
_entity_poly.type
_entity_poly.pdbx_seq_one_letter_code
_entity_poly.pdbx_strand_id
1 'polypeptide(L)'
;MKKLSKSWKIFIITTVVLMSSIYGYHKINNRNAFEEMYNSYYNFSPLGSVDRMGQIKPIPRDNRGADMVDLDYKEQVNGSNVGIFLASFGDEKKIFLISSTLIDDGVYLDINYLYDINTHRLRNTVTFSGENVPLTEDKPKQRRELLQKHNISKEYLQKKSDELLDTVLTDWQRYSGSSYSRSNMGRLTIEKDEFLG
;
A
#
# COMPACT_ATOMS: atom_id res chain seq x y z
N MET A 1 1.17 0.67 51.46
CA MET A 1 1.81 0.71 50.11
C MET A 1 3.34 0.73 50.30
N LYS A 2 4.06 -0.30 49.81
CA LYS A 2 5.53 -0.31 49.87
C LYS A 2 6.09 0.76 48.93
N LYS A 3 6.93 1.68 49.45
CA LYS A 3 7.62 2.68 48.63
C LYS A 3 8.58 1.98 47.66
N LEU A 4 8.46 2.20 46.35
CA LEU A 4 9.41 1.69 45.35
C LEU A 4 10.82 2.18 45.68
N SER A 5 11.82 1.29 45.56
CA SER A 5 13.21 1.63 45.74
C SER A 5 13.67 2.70 44.68
N LYS A 6 14.72 3.45 45.01
CA LYS A 6 15.28 4.47 44.10
C LYS A 6 15.66 3.85 42.73
N SER A 7 16.25 2.66 42.74
CA SER A 7 16.63 1.93 41.54
C SER A 7 15.42 1.55 40.65
N TRP A 8 14.33 1.11 41.24
CA TRP A 8 13.10 0.81 40.53
C TRP A 8 12.46 2.05 39.87
N LYS A 9 12.51 3.18 40.56
CA LYS A 9 12.02 4.45 39.99
C LYS A 9 12.84 4.89 38.79
N ILE A 10 14.18 4.79 38.88
CA ILE A 10 15.09 5.11 37.78
C ILE A 10 14.82 4.16 36.60
N PHE A 11 14.71 2.85 36.84
CA PHE A 11 14.39 1.87 35.80
C PHE A 11 13.09 2.20 35.03
N ILE A 12 12.01 2.48 35.77
CA ILE A 12 10.72 2.83 35.18
C ILE A 12 10.83 4.10 34.33
N ILE A 13 11.47 5.17 34.86
CA ILE A 13 11.64 6.42 34.12
C ILE A 13 12.45 6.19 32.84
N THR A 14 13.57 5.47 32.93
CA THR A 14 14.40 5.15 31.76
C THR A 14 13.63 4.37 30.70
N THR A 15 12.85 3.38 31.13
CA THR A 15 12.01 2.58 30.23
C THR A 15 10.94 3.44 29.53
N VAL A 16 10.27 4.32 30.29
CA VAL A 16 9.27 5.22 29.72
C VAL A 16 9.89 6.18 28.71
N VAL A 17 11.04 6.77 29.03
CA VAL A 17 11.76 7.67 28.12
C VAL A 17 12.19 6.94 26.85
N LEU A 18 12.74 5.72 26.97
CA LEU A 18 13.14 4.91 25.84
C LEU A 18 11.96 4.57 24.94
N MET A 19 10.85 4.09 25.51
CA MET A 19 9.64 3.77 24.77
C MET A 19 9.03 4.99 24.08
N SER A 20 9.01 6.14 24.77
CA SER A 20 8.54 7.40 24.19
C SER A 20 9.43 7.86 23.04
N SER A 21 10.73 7.68 23.16
CA SER A 21 11.70 8.03 22.10
C SER A 21 11.53 7.13 20.88
N ILE A 22 11.38 5.83 21.07
CA ILE A 22 11.10 4.87 19.98
C ILE A 22 9.78 5.22 19.28
N TYR A 23 8.74 5.47 20.06
CA TYR A 23 7.43 5.85 19.50
C TYR A 23 7.50 7.17 18.74
N GLY A 24 8.17 8.19 19.32
CA GLY A 24 8.36 9.48 18.66
C GLY A 24 9.14 9.36 17.35
N TYR A 25 10.24 8.61 17.35
CA TYR A 25 11.03 8.31 16.15
C TYR A 25 10.18 7.64 15.07
N HIS A 26 9.40 6.63 15.45
CA HIS A 26 8.50 5.93 14.52
C HIS A 26 7.45 6.89 13.91
N LYS A 27 6.82 7.73 14.73
CA LYS A 27 5.83 8.72 14.26
C LYS A 27 6.41 9.82 13.39
N ILE A 28 7.66 10.21 13.62
CA ILE A 28 8.36 11.22 12.81
C ILE A 28 8.69 10.63 11.42
N ASN A 29 9.14 9.38 11.38
CA ASN A 29 9.57 8.73 10.14
C ASN A 29 8.42 8.15 9.31
N ASN A 30 7.27 7.84 9.94
CA ASN A 30 6.13 7.24 9.25
C ASN A 30 4.91 8.15 9.41
N ARG A 31 4.65 8.99 8.41
CA ARG A 31 3.53 9.94 8.42
C ARG A 31 2.18 9.28 8.13
N ASN A 32 2.22 8.10 7.50
CA ASN A 32 1.05 7.35 7.09
C ASN A 32 1.38 5.85 6.94
N ALA A 33 0.35 5.06 6.68
CA ALA A 33 0.44 3.61 6.54
C ALA A 33 1.44 3.16 5.45
N PHE A 34 1.52 3.88 4.34
CA PHE A 34 2.38 3.51 3.21
C PHE A 34 3.85 3.76 3.53
N GLU A 35 4.16 4.87 4.19
CA GLU A 35 5.53 5.12 4.67
C GLU A 35 5.96 4.08 5.70
N GLU A 36 5.03 3.68 6.58
CA GLU A 36 5.29 2.62 7.55
C GLU A 36 5.59 1.28 6.86
N MET A 37 4.82 0.90 5.84
CA MET A 37 5.07 -0.29 5.02
C MET A 37 6.45 -0.23 4.36
N TYR A 38 6.76 0.87 3.67
CA TYR A 38 8.02 1.06 2.97
C TYR A 38 9.22 1.00 3.92
N ASN A 39 9.17 1.76 5.01
CA ASN A 39 10.25 1.84 5.98
C ASN A 39 10.41 0.54 6.77
N SER A 40 9.36 -0.23 6.97
CA SER A 40 9.41 -1.55 7.58
C SER A 40 10.19 -2.56 6.74
N TYR A 41 10.16 -2.39 5.43
CA TYR A 41 10.93 -3.25 4.52
C TYR A 41 12.38 -2.78 4.36
N TYR A 42 12.59 -1.50 4.01
CA TYR A 42 13.93 -0.98 3.69
C TYR A 42 14.74 -0.56 4.92
N ASN A 43 14.07 -0.13 5.98
CA ASN A 43 14.70 0.28 7.22
C ASN A 43 14.13 -0.58 8.35
N PHE A 44 15.00 -1.32 9.04
CA PHE A 44 14.58 -2.16 10.16
C PHE A 44 13.60 -1.43 11.09
N SER A 45 12.39 -1.98 11.24
CA SER A 45 11.37 -1.46 12.15
C SER A 45 11.07 -2.50 13.23
N PRO A 46 11.24 -2.18 14.51
CA PRO A 46 10.88 -3.10 15.58
C PRO A 46 9.37 -3.30 15.73
N LEU A 47 8.55 -2.46 15.07
CA LEU A 47 7.08 -2.45 15.23
C LEU A 47 6.35 -3.29 14.19
N GLY A 48 7.04 -3.81 13.20
CA GLY A 48 6.41 -4.67 12.20
C GLY A 48 7.28 -4.87 10.98
N SER A 49 6.87 -5.79 10.15
CA SER A 49 7.59 -6.16 8.94
C SER A 49 6.61 -6.53 7.83
N VAL A 50 6.87 -6.03 6.62
CA VAL A 50 6.08 -6.33 5.42
C VAL A 50 6.18 -7.81 5.04
N ASP A 51 7.30 -8.46 5.35
CA ASP A 51 7.53 -9.89 5.11
C ASP A 51 6.53 -10.82 5.83
N ARG A 52 5.85 -10.31 6.86
CA ARG A 52 4.76 -11.04 7.53
C ARG A 52 3.44 -11.03 6.78
N MET A 53 3.27 -10.12 5.82
CA MET A 53 2.03 -10.01 5.02
C MET A 53 1.98 -11.03 3.88
N GLY A 54 3.10 -11.53 3.43
CA GLY A 54 3.20 -12.47 2.32
C GLY A 54 4.64 -12.88 2.06
N GLN A 55 4.86 -13.69 1.03
CA GLN A 55 6.20 -14.02 0.61
C GLN A 55 6.77 -12.86 -0.20
N ILE A 56 7.90 -12.32 0.25
CA ILE A 56 8.65 -11.33 -0.51
C ILE A 56 9.44 -12.06 -1.57
N LYS A 57 9.13 -11.82 -2.84
CA LYS A 57 9.94 -12.29 -3.95
C LYS A 57 10.75 -11.12 -4.49
N PRO A 58 12.09 -11.10 -4.34
CA PRO A 58 12.90 -10.10 -4.99
C PRO A 58 12.77 -10.26 -6.52
N ILE A 59 12.31 -9.20 -7.19
CA ILE A 59 12.35 -9.12 -8.64
C ILE A 59 13.80 -8.80 -9.04
N PRO A 60 14.41 -9.54 -9.99
CA PRO A 60 15.74 -9.22 -10.47
C PRO A 60 15.81 -7.75 -10.89
N ARG A 61 16.94 -7.09 -10.56
CA ARG A 61 17.21 -5.72 -11.02
C ARG A 61 16.95 -5.65 -12.51
N ASP A 62 16.10 -4.72 -12.92
CA ASP A 62 16.03 -4.39 -14.32
C ASP A 62 17.36 -3.73 -14.75
N ASN A 63 17.61 -3.67 -16.06
CA ASN A 63 18.82 -3.03 -16.61
C ASN A 63 18.94 -1.55 -16.27
N ARG A 64 17.96 -0.96 -15.56
CA ARG A 64 17.91 0.42 -15.09
C ARG A 64 18.33 0.58 -13.64
N GLY A 65 18.67 -0.51 -12.96
CA GLY A 65 19.16 -0.48 -11.59
C GLY A 65 18.06 -0.25 -10.55
N ALA A 66 16.81 -0.54 -10.87
CA ALA A 66 15.69 -0.46 -9.96
C ALA A 66 15.62 -1.70 -9.06
N ASP A 67 15.45 -1.50 -7.77
CA ASP A 67 15.07 -2.55 -6.85
C ASP A 67 13.54 -2.57 -6.74
N MET A 68 12.91 -3.57 -7.34
CA MET A 68 11.49 -3.87 -7.13
C MET A 68 11.36 -5.09 -6.23
N VAL A 69 10.48 -4.99 -5.26
CA VAL A 69 10.10 -6.11 -4.41
C VAL A 69 8.64 -6.37 -4.64
N ASP A 70 8.34 -7.53 -5.17
CA ASP A 70 7.00 -8.06 -5.26
C ASP A 70 6.67 -8.75 -3.93
N LEU A 71 5.70 -8.21 -3.24
CA LEU A 71 5.07 -8.91 -2.14
C LEU A 71 3.96 -9.75 -2.78
N ASP A 72 4.22 -11.04 -2.96
CA ASP A 72 3.22 -12.01 -3.42
C ASP A 72 2.10 -12.07 -2.36
N TYR A 73 1.35 -10.96 -2.32
CA TYR A 73 0.25 -10.78 -1.42
C TYR A 73 -0.97 -11.44 -2.04
N LYS A 74 -1.04 -12.73 -1.73
CA LYS A 74 -2.25 -13.54 -1.79
C LYS A 74 -3.29 -13.29 -2.86
N GLU A 75 -3.45 -14.34 -3.61
CA GLU A 75 -4.76 -14.99 -3.70
C GLU A 75 -5.95 -14.04 -3.81
N GLN A 76 -6.88 -14.44 -4.56
CA GLN A 76 -8.13 -13.76 -4.85
C GLN A 76 -8.80 -13.17 -3.62
N VAL A 77 -8.86 -11.86 -3.54
CA VAL A 77 -9.74 -11.14 -2.63
C VAL A 77 -10.99 -10.77 -3.42
N ASN A 78 -12.12 -11.36 -3.08
CA ASN A 78 -13.40 -11.12 -3.76
C ASN A 78 -13.32 -11.26 -5.30
N GLY A 79 -12.61 -12.28 -5.79
CA GLY A 79 -12.43 -12.54 -7.21
C GLY A 79 -11.37 -11.70 -7.90
N SER A 80 -10.59 -10.94 -7.16
CA SER A 80 -9.48 -10.12 -7.68
C SER A 80 -8.14 -10.64 -7.20
N ASN A 81 -7.14 -10.63 -8.07
CA ASN A 81 -5.75 -10.83 -7.68
C ASN A 81 -5.21 -9.52 -7.11
N VAL A 82 -4.62 -9.56 -5.92
CA VAL A 82 -4.05 -8.38 -5.26
C VAL A 82 -2.54 -8.51 -5.18
N GLY A 83 -1.82 -7.47 -5.57
CA GLY A 83 -0.38 -7.36 -5.46
C GLY A 83 0.04 -6.08 -4.74
N ILE A 84 1.13 -6.16 -4.01
CA ILE A 84 1.81 -5.02 -3.40
C ILE A 84 3.25 -5.01 -3.91
N PHE A 85 3.68 -3.88 -4.45
CA PHE A 85 5.03 -3.71 -4.97
C PHE A 85 5.68 -2.51 -4.30
N LEU A 86 6.89 -2.71 -3.82
CA LEU A 86 7.74 -1.62 -3.33
C LEU A 86 8.81 -1.35 -4.38
N ALA A 87 8.95 -0.12 -4.80
CA ALA A 87 9.94 0.27 -5.79
C ALA A 87 10.83 1.41 -5.30
N SER A 88 12.12 1.27 -5.57
CA SER A 88 13.11 2.31 -5.38
C SER A 88 13.90 2.50 -6.68
N PHE A 89 13.75 3.65 -7.32
CA PHE A 89 14.42 4.02 -8.57
C PHE A 89 15.28 5.26 -8.33
N GLY A 90 16.53 5.06 -7.95
CA GLY A 90 17.36 6.18 -7.51
C GLY A 90 16.75 6.88 -6.29
N ASP A 91 16.38 8.16 -6.44
CA ASP A 91 15.75 8.94 -5.37
C ASP A 91 14.22 8.74 -5.27
N GLU A 92 13.62 8.05 -6.23
CA GLU A 92 12.18 7.78 -6.22
C GLU A 92 11.85 6.59 -5.34
N LYS A 93 10.93 6.78 -4.40
CA LYS A 93 10.44 5.77 -3.46
C LYS A 93 8.94 5.65 -3.60
N LYS A 94 8.46 4.51 -4.06
CA LYS A 94 7.05 4.30 -4.41
C LYS A 94 6.52 2.99 -3.86
N ILE A 95 5.22 2.99 -3.52
CA ILE A 95 4.45 1.78 -3.21
C ILE A 95 3.32 1.67 -4.21
N PHE A 96 3.18 0.52 -4.81
CA PHE A 96 2.09 0.17 -5.71
C PHE A 96 1.19 -0.86 -5.03
N LEU A 97 -0.10 -0.60 -4.99
CA LEU A 97 -1.13 -1.59 -4.68
C LEU A 97 -1.91 -1.82 -5.96
N ILE A 98 -2.06 -3.06 -6.37
CA ILE A 98 -2.77 -3.43 -7.59
C ILE A 98 -3.81 -4.48 -7.25
N SER A 99 -5.03 -4.28 -7.75
CA SER A 99 -6.08 -5.27 -7.73
C SER A 99 -6.53 -5.53 -9.14
N SER A 100 -6.29 -6.73 -9.66
CA SER A 100 -6.67 -7.15 -11.03
C SER A 100 -7.86 -8.10 -10.96
N THR A 101 -8.95 -7.74 -11.61
CA THR A 101 -10.19 -8.52 -11.68
C THR A 101 -10.43 -8.95 -13.13
N LEU A 102 -10.53 -10.24 -13.40
CA LEU A 102 -10.94 -10.75 -14.72
C LEU A 102 -12.42 -10.39 -14.95
N ILE A 103 -12.71 -9.64 -16.00
CA ILE A 103 -14.06 -9.17 -16.33
C ILE A 103 -14.61 -9.79 -17.62
N ASP A 104 -13.70 -10.26 -18.48
CA ASP A 104 -14.01 -10.96 -19.73
C ASP A 104 -12.80 -11.80 -20.12
N ASP A 105 -12.93 -12.67 -21.12
CA ASP A 105 -11.82 -13.48 -21.61
C ASP A 105 -10.64 -12.62 -22.03
N GLY A 106 -9.51 -12.79 -21.34
CA GLY A 106 -8.29 -12.05 -21.54
C GLY A 106 -8.38 -10.52 -21.29
N VAL A 107 -9.40 -10.04 -20.55
CA VAL A 107 -9.55 -8.63 -20.16
C VAL A 107 -9.62 -8.51 -18.64
N TYR A 108 -8.70 -7.76 -18.07
CA TYR A 108 -8.65 -7.47 -16.65
C TYR A 108 -8.97 -5.99 -16.39
N LEU A 109 -9.74 -5.75 -15.35
CA LEU A 109 -9.91 -4.44 -14.73
C LEU A 109 -8.89 -4.30 -13.59
N ASP A 110 -8.03 -3.32 -13.69
CA ASP A 110 -7.01 -3.04 -12.70
C ASP A 110 -7.35 -1.77 -11.92
N ILE A 111 -7.46 -1.90 -10.62
CA ILE A 111 -7.52 -0.78 -9.68
C ILE A 111 -6.13 -0.63 -9.05
N ASN A 112 -5.53 0.53 -9.22
CA ASN A 112 -4.17 0.77 -8.79
C ASN A 112 -4.11 1.93 -7.79
N TYR A 113 -3.35 1.75 -6.72
CA TYR A 113 -2.91 2.83 -5.84
C TYR A 113 -1.40 2.97 -5.94
N LEU A 114 -0.96 4.18 -6.27
CA LEU A 114 0.45 4.55 -6.27
C LEU A 114 0.68 5.59 -5.20
N TYR A 115 1.44 5.24 -4.18
CA TYR A 115 1.93 6.18 -3.18
C TYR A 115 3.36 6.58 -3.49
N ASP A 116 3.59 7.87 -3.63
CA ASP A 116 4.91 8.48 -3.78
C ASP A 116 5.33 9.07 -2.43
N ILE A 117 6.40 8.49 -1.86
CA ILE A 117 6.91 8.86 -0.53
C ILE A 117 7.48 10.28 -0.53
N ASN A 118 8.09 10.71 -1.63
CA ASN A 118 8.75 12.02 -1.69
C ASN A 118 7.73 13.17 -1.73
N THR A 119 6.60 12.95 -2.41
CA THR A 119 5.55 13.97 -2.56
C THR A 119 4.38 13.77 -1.58
N HIS A 120 4.33 12.66 -0.86
CA HIS A 120 3.24 12.25 0.04
C HIS A 120 1.87 12.16 -0.64
N ARG A 121 1.87 11.80 -1.93
CA ARG A 121 0.66 11.69 -2.75
C ARG A 121 0.28 10.24 -2.97
N LEU A 122 -0.98 9.94 -2.73
CA LEU A 122 -1.60 8.66 -3.06
C LEU A 122 -2.49 8.86 -4.30
N ARG A 123 -2.07 8.29 -5.42
CA ARG A 123 -2.87 8.33 -6.65
C ARG A 123 -3.64 7.03 -6.81
N ASN A 124 -4.95 7.14 -7.02
CA ASN A 124 -5.79 6.02 -7.39
C ASN A 124 -6.09 6.11 -8.89
N THR A 125 -5.85 5.02 -9.63
CA THR A 125 -6.09 4.95 -11.07
C THR A 125 -6.81 3.67 -11.45
N VAL A 126 -7.63 3.76 -12.49
CA VAL A 126 -8.35 2.64 -13.10
C VAL A 126 -7.77 2.38 -14.48
N THR A 127 -7.36 1.14 -14.74
CA THR A 127 -6.80 0.74 -16.03
C THR A 127 -7.38 -0.60 -16.48
N PHE A 128 -7.14 -0.94 -17.73
CA PHE A 128 -7.44 -2.28 -18.27
C PHE A 128 -6.17 -2.90 -18.79
N SER A 129 -6.02 -4.20 -18.58
CA SER A 129 -4.89 -4.98 -19.07
C SER A 129 -5.36 -6.32 -19.64
N GLY A 130 -4.44 -7.05 -20.28
CA GLY A 130 -4.70 -8.36 -20.83
C GLY A 130 -4.55 -8.43 -22.35
N GLU A 131 -4.57 -9.65 -22.87
CA GLU A 131 -4.29 -9.93 -24.29
C GLU A 131 -5.34 -9.35 -25.24
N ASN A 132 -6.58 -9.26 -24.75
CA ASN A 132 -7.73 -8.79 -25.54
C ASN A 132 -8.06 -7.30 -25.31
N VAL A 133 -7.16 -6.55 -24.66
CA VAL A 133 -7.29 -5.10 -24.52
C VAL A 133 -6.65 -4.43 -25.75
N PRO A 134 -7.40 -3.64 -26.54
CA PRO A 134 -6.86 -3.00 -27.73
C PRO A 134 -5.69 -2.07 -27.43
N LEU A 135 -4.65 -2.11 -28.25
CA LEU A 135 -3.55 -1.16 -28.16
C LEU A 135 -4.00 0.17 -28.77
N THR A 136 -3.92 1.25 -28.00
CA THR A 136 -4.26 2.60 -28.46
C THR A 136 -3.45 3.64 -27.71
N GLU A 137 -3.22 4.79 -28.34
CA GLU A 137 -2.59 5.96 -27.71
C GLU A 137 -3.62 6.76 -26.88
N ASP A 138 -4.90 6.75 -27.23
CA ASP A 138 -5.97 7.41 -26.47
C ASP A 138 -6.49 6.52 -25.34
N LYS A 139 -5.70 6.40 -24.28
CA LYS A 139 -6.04 5.62 -23.09
C LYS A 139 -7.32 6.07 -22.37
N PRO A 140 -7.63 7.37 -22.20
CA PRO A 140 -8.87 7.81 -21.60
C PRO A 140 -10.12 7.39 -22.40
N LYS A 141 -10.08 7.48 -23.72
CA LYS A 141 -11.17 7.03 -24.59
C LYS A 141 -11.37 5.52 -24.48
N GLN A 142 -10.30 4.74 -24.59
CA GLN A 142 -10.33 3.29 -24.43
C GLN A 142 -10.96 2.88 -23.11
N ARG A 143 -10.57 3.52 -22.01
CA ARG A 143 -11.12 3.21 -20.68
C ARG A 143 -12.64 3.43 -20.66
N ARG A 144 -13.12 4.56 -21.17
CA ARG A 144 -14.57 4.85 -21.24
C ARG A 144 -15.32 3.79 -22.05
N GLU A 145 -14.81 3.42 -23.22
CA GLU A 145 -15.42 2.41 -24.07
C GLU A 145 -15.48 1.04 -23.38
N LEU A 146 -14.40 0.62 -22.71
CA LEU A 146 -14.37 -0.64 -21.98
C LEU A 146 -15.29 -0.64 -20.75
N LEU A 147 -15.35 0.46 -20.00
CA LEU A 147 -16.31 0.60 -18.90
C LEU A 147 -17.75 0.47 -19.37
N GLN A 148 -18.09 1.11 -20.47
CA GLN A 148 -19.44 1.02 -21.08
C GLN A 148 -19.73 -0.39 -21.61
N LYS A 149 -18.80 -0.99 -22.36
CA LYS A 149 -18.94 -2.34 -22.92
C LYS A 149 -19.24 -3.38 -21.84
N HIS A 150 -18.58 -3.28 -20.70
CA HIS A 150 -18.70 -4.25 -19.60
C HIS A 150 -19.69 -3.81 -18.51
N ASN A 151 -20.47 -2.73 -18.73
CA ASN A 151 -21.44 -2.19 -17.77
C ASN A 151 -20.85 -1.93 -16.38
N ILE A 152 -19.62 -1.44 -16.33
CA ILE A 152 -18.92 -1.15 -15.08
C ILE A 152 -19.28 0.27 -14.63
N SER A 153 -19.98 0.36 -13.49
CA SER A 153 -20.38 1.64 -12.92
C SER A 153 -19.31 2.25 -12.05
N LYS A 154 -19.43 3.54 -11.79
CA LYS A 154 -18.57 4.29 -10.87
C LYS A 154 -18.64 3.75 -9.45
N GLU A 155 -19.83 3.37 -9.00
CA GLU A 155 -20.06 2.76 -7.68
C GLU A 155 -19.32 1.43 -7.55
N TYR A 156 -19.31 0.62 -8.62
CA TYR A 156 -18.53 -0.61 -8.64
C TYR A 156 -17.02 -0.34 -8.51
N LEU A 157 -16.50 0.64 -9.26
CA LEU A 157 -15.09 1.04 -9.20
C LEU A 157 -14.71 1.55 -7.80
N GLN A 158 -15.56 2.42 -7.23
CA GLN A 158 -15.32 2.94 -5.88
C GLN A 158 -15.32 1.81 -4.84
N LYS A 159 -16.28 0.89 -4.93
CA LYS A 159 -16.35 -0.28 -4.06
C LYS A 159 -15.07 -1.13 -4.15
N LYS A 160 -14.61 -1.43 -5.36
CA LYS A 160 -13.36 -2.20 -5.56
C LYS A 160 -12.12 -1.47 -5.03
N SER A 161 -12.06 -0.15 -5.22
CA SER A 161 -10.99 0.68 -4.66
C SER A 161 -10.97 0.66 -3.13
N ASP A 162 -12.14 0.77 -2.51
CA ASP A 162 -12.28 0.73 -1.05
C ASP A 162 -11.93 -0.67 -0.50
N GLU A 163 -12.39 -1.74 -1.15
CA GLU A 163 -12.05 -3.12 -0.81
C GLU A 163 -10.53 -3.36 -0.84
N LEU A 164 -9.84 -2.88 -1.86
CA LEU A 164 -8.38 -3.01 -1.96
C LEU A 164 -7.67 -2.33 -0.78
N LEU A 165 -7.99 -1.07 -0.51
CA LEU A 165 -7.37 -0.35 0.61
C LEU A 165 -7.71 -0.97 1.96
N ASP A 166 -8.98 -1.34 2.17
CA ASP A 166 -9.43 -1.92 3.44
C ASP A 166 -8.70 -3.24 3.72
N THR A 167 -8.62 -4.11 2.72
CA THR A 167 -7.92 -5.39 2.83
C THR A 167 -6.44 -5.19 3.18
N VAL A 168 -5.74 -4.37 2.40
CA VAL A 168 -4.30 -4.15 2.60
C VAL A 168 -4.02 -3.50 3.96
N LEU A 169 -4.79 -2.49 4.37
CA LEU A 169 -4.58 -1.82 5.65
C LEU A 169 -4.97 -2.69 6.84
N THR A 170 -6.01 -3.51 6.71
CA THR A 170 -6.42 -4.46 7.75
C THR A 170 -5.35 -5.52 7.99
N ASP A 171 -4.81 -6.08 6.92
CA ASP A 171 -3.72 -7.04 7.04
C ASP A 171 -2.44 -6.38 7.55
N TRP A 172 -2.14 -5.17 7.11
CA TRP A 172 -1.01 -4.43 7.66
C TRP A 172 -1.13 -4.23 9.17
N GLN A 173 -2.30 -3.79 9.66
CA GLN A 173 -2.55 -3.69 11.10
C GLN A 173 -2.36 -5.04 11.82
N ARG A 174 -2.91 -6.10 11.24
CA ARG A 174 -2.85 -7.45 11.82
C ARG A 174 -1.43 -7.97 11.96
N TYR A 175 -0.57 -7.74 10.96
CA TYR A 175 0.78 -8.29 10.94
C TYR A 175 1.83 -7.38 11.59
N SER A 176 1.68 -6.06 11.49
CA SER A 176 2.65 -5.10 11.99
C SER A 176 2.29 -4.50 13.34
N GLY A 177 1.03 -4.63 13.78
CA GLY A 177 0.52 -3.90 14.94
C GLY A 177 0.36 -2.40 14.68
N SER A 178 0.28 -1.99 13.40
CA SER A 178 0.13 -0.59 12.99
C SER A 178 -1.10 0.08 13.62
N SER A 179 -0.98 1.35 13.95
CA SER A 179 -2.12 2.19 14.37
C SER A 179 -2.89 2.80 13.20
N TYR A 180 -2.40 2.63 11.96
CA TYR A 180 -3.08 3.10 10.77
C TYR A 180 -4.17 2.12 10.32
N SER A 181 -5.29 2.66 9.86
CA SER A 181 -6.47 1.91 9.41
C SER A 181 -7.08 2.59 8.20
N ARG A 182 -8.13 2.03 7.65
CA ARG A 182 -8.91 2.66 6.56
C ARG A 182 -9.46 4.03 6.96
N SER A 183 -9.90 4.20 8.20
CA SER A 183 -10.39 5.48 8.73
C SER A 183 -9.28 6.45 9.15
N ASN A 184 -8.07 5.95 9.36
CA ASN A 184 -6.90 6.74 9.77
C ASN A 184 -5.66 6.25 9.03
N MET A 185 -5.51 6.63 7.78
CA MET A 185 -4.32 6.29 6.97
C MET A 185 -3.12 7.20 7.26
N GLY A 186 -3.30 8.23 8.11
CA GLY A 186 -2.29 9.24 8.39
C GLY A 186 -2.34 10.44 7.44
N ARG A 187 -1.23 11.19 7.34
CA ARG A 187 -1.15 12.38 6.48
C ARG A 187 -0.74 12.00 5.07
N LEU A 188 -1.65 12.17 4.12
CA LEU A 188 -1.41 11.98 2.70
C LEU A 188 -2.41 12.81 1.87
N THR A 189 -2.05 13.12 0.64
CA THR A 189 -2.95 13.72 -0.34
C THR A 189 -3.47 12.62 -1.26
N ILE A 190 -4.79 12.50 -1.38
CA ILE A 190 -5.42 11.49 -2.26
C ILE A 190 -5.81 12.14 -3.57
N GLU A 191 -5.26 11.64 -4.67
CA GLU A 191 -5.60 12.02 -6.04
C GLU A 191 -6.41 10.87 -6.67
N LYS A 192 -7.68 11.10 -6.93
CA LYS A 192 -8.56 10.11 -7.53
C LYS A 192 -8.55 10.21 -9.06
N ASP A 193 -8.68 9.05 -9.70
CA ASP A 193 -8.94 8.98 -11.13
C ASP A 193 -10.28 9.66 -11.49
N GLU A 194 -10.39 10.20 -12.69
CA GLU A 194 -11.62 10.82 -13.21
C GLU A 194 -12.86 9.90 -13.16
N PHE A 195 -12.65 8.58 -13.15
CA PHE A 195 -13.70 7.58 -13.05
C PHE A 195 -14.13 7.29 -11.60
N LEU A 196 -13.42 7.83 -10.61
CA LEU A 196 -13.66 7.61 -9.17
C LEU A 196 -14.12 8.90 -8.45
N GLY A 197 -13.93 10.05 -9.07
CA GLY A 197 -14.14 11.39 -8.51
C GLY A 197 -15.59 11.86 -8.39
#